data_8ca7538a0069dbab67db934d2a7d182d
#
_entry.id   8ca7538a0069dbab67db934d2a7d182d
#
_cell.length_a   1.000
_cell.length_b   1.000
_cell.length_c   1.000
_cell.angle_alpha   90.00
_cell.angle_beta   90.00
_cell.angle_gamma   90.00
#
_symmetry.space_group_name_H-M   'P 1'
#
loop_
_entity.id
_entity.type
_entity.pdbx_description
1 polymer ?
#
loop_
_entity_poly.entity_id
_entity_poly.type
_entity_poly.pdbx_seq_one_letter_code
_entity_poly.pdbx_strand_id
1 'polypeptide(L)'
;MQGFAASLKKIQVGSQTALLLGVFVVLFAFFAVTEDRFLTVRSITSMGFQLPELGVLSLAMMITILTGGINLSVNATSNLAAVLAGFFMVKFIPPDASSQQITLFIAIALLIALVVGWISGLINGFLIAHVGVPPILATLATLTFYTGISTGLTGGATVTGFPEQLSAIGNETFLGIPIPFLVFVLLSIFTYFLLNRTTFGFKARMLGSNPIASNFSGIDNKSIVMKTYVISGVFSAITGILIMSRTMSAAYEYGSTTYVLLTILISVLAGILPGFGNVVDIFIAVLILQILSTGFHMVLVGIRGSSFFKDFSWGVLLIIIFVINYFTRLRKAHE
;
A
#
# COMPACT_ATOMS: atom_id res chain seq x y z
N MET A 1 22.08 27.74 20.52
CA MET A 1 21.85 26.30 20.85
C MET A 1 20.59 26.02 21.66
N GLN A 2 20.00 26.98 22.35
CA GLN A 2 18.73 26.76 23.11
C GLN A 2 17.45 26.70 22.26
N GLY A 3 17.45 27.25 21.05
CA GLY A 3 16.28 27.21 20.15
C GLY A 3 16.01 25.86 19.46
N PHE A 4 17.07 25.06 19.24
CA PHE A 4 16.96 23.76 18.59
C PHE A 4 16.43 22.67 19.57
N ALA A 5 16.82 22.76 20.83
CA ALA A 5 16.33 21.85 21.89
C ALA A 5 14.85 22.10 22.27
N ALA A 6 14.35 23.34 22.10
CA ALA A 6 12.95 23.67 22.34
C ALA A 6 12.01 23.19 21.22
N SER A 7 12.51 23.03 19.99
CA SER A 7 11.75 22.52 18.85
C SER A 7 11.51 20.99 18.92
N LEU A 8 12.40 20.25 19.58
CA LEU A 8 12.26 18.81 19.80
C LEU A 8 11.24 18.44 20.89
N LYS A 9 10.86 19.41 21.75
CA LYS A 9 9.96 19.18 22.90
C LYS A 9 8.45 19.20 22.56
N LYS A 10 8.08 19.32 21.27
CA LYS A 10 6.67 19.42 20.81
C LYS A 10 6.22 18.35 19.83
N ILE A 11 6.94 17.25 19.67
CA ILE A 11 6.39 16.05 19.04
C ILE A 11 5.62 15.32 20.16
N GLN A 12 4.37 15.65 20.36
CA GLN A 12 3.45 14.78 21.09
C GLN A 12 3.26 13.53 20.24
N VAL A 13 4.10 12.54 20.46
CA VAL A 13 3.94 11.21 19.86
C VAL A 13 2.61 10.67 20.38
N GLY A 14 1.63 10.48 19.50
CA GLY A 14 0.34 9.91 19.88
C GLY A 14 0.56 8.55 20.55
N SER A 15 -0.31 8.18 21.47
CA SER A 15 -0.22 6.89 22.18
C SER A 15 -0.11 5.69 21.22
N GLN A 16 -0.75 5.77 20.06
CA GLN A 16 -0.67 4.74 19.00
C GLN A 16 0.73 4.68 18.38
N THR A 17 1.29 5.80 17.98
CA THR A 17 2.63 5.89 17.40
C THR A 17 3.70 5.40 18.39
N ALA A 18 3.57 5.74 19.68
CA ALA A 18 4.49 5.27 20.72
C ALA A 18 4.43 3.74 20.89
N LEU A 19 3.23 3.17 20.86
CA LEU A 19 3.02 1.71 20.92
C LEU A 19 3.66 1.02 19.71
N LEU A 20 3.42 1.53 18.51
CA LEU A 20 3.99 0.96 17.28
C LEU A 20 5.52 1.04 17.28
N LEU A 21 6.10 2.17 17.71
CA LEU A 21 7.55 2.30 17.85
C LEU A 21 8.11 1.31 18.88
N GLY A 22 7.42 1.09 20.00
CA GLY A 22 7.80 0.09 20.98
C GLY A 22 7.80 -1.33 20.39
N VAL A 23 6.74 -1.71 19.68
CA VAL A 23 6.65 -3.01 18.99
C VAL A 23 7.75 -3.15 17.93
N PHE A 24 7.99 -2.10 17.13
CA PHE A 24 9.05 -2.07 16.13
C PHE A 24 10.43 -2.33 16.75
N VAL A 25 10.77 -1.60 17.83
CA VAL A 25 12.06 -1.72 18.50
C VAL A 25 12.24 -3.13 19.11
N VAL A 26 11.20 -3.68 19.74
CA VAL A 26 11.24 -5.02 20.33
C VAL A 26 11.46 -6.09 19.26
N LEU A 27 10.71 -6.05 18.16
CA LEU A 27 10.85 -7.02 17.06
C LEU A 27 12.20 -6.87 16.36
N PHE A 28 12.63 -5.63 16.11
CA PHE A 28 13.94 -5.36 15.49
C PHE A 28 15.07 -5.89 16.36
N ALA A 29 15.06 -5.61 17.67
CA ALA A 29 16.07 -6.11 18.60
C ALA A 29 16.04 -7.64 18.71
N PHE A 30 14.84 -8.24 18.74
CA PHE A 30 14.69 -9.69 18.78
C PHE A 30 15.37 -10.37 17.58
N PHE A 31 15.04 -9.95 16.35
CA PHE A 31 15.66 -10.55 15.16
C PHE A 31 17.13 -10.17 14.99
N ALA A 32 17.55 -8.99 15.45
CA ALA A 32 18.95 -8.58 15.43
C ALA A 32 19.84 -9.45 16.32
N VAL A 33 19.29 -9.99 17.43
CA VAL A 33 20.00 -10.86 18.37
C VAL A 33 19.92 -12.34 17.97
N THR A 34 18.77 -12.76 17.40
CA THR A 34 18.53 -14.17 17.06
C THR A 34 19.11 -14.58 15.69
N GLU A 35 19.35 -13.63 14.79
CA GLU A 35 19.74 -13.89 13.40
C GLU A 35 20.91 -13.03 12.96
N ASP A 36 22.12 -13.60 12.88
CA ASP A 36 23.35 -12.91 12.49
C ASP A 36 23.25 -12.21 11.11
N ARG A 37 22.43 -12.76 10.20
CA ARG A 37 22.25 -12.25 8.85
C ARG A 37 21.23 -11.12 8.76
N PHE A 38 20.48 -10.85 9.83
CA PHE A 38 19.40 -9.87 9.81
C PHE A 38 19.90 -8.44 9.57
N LEU A 39 20.98 -8.05 10.25
CA LEU A 39 21.59 -6.70 10.16
C LEU A 39 22.55 -6.53 8.97
N THR A 40 22.64 -7.49 8.07
CA THR A 40 23.49 -7.34 6.89
C THR A 40 22.92 -6.29 5.91
N VAL A 41 23.80 -5.56 5.24
CA VAL A 41 23.41 -4.60 4.18
C VAL A 41 22.50 -5.26 3.14
N ARG A 42 22.81 -6.51 2.77
CA ARG A 42 22.02 -7.29 1.82
C ARG A 42 20.58 -7.51 2.30
N SER A 43 20.40 -7.84 3.58
CA SER A 43 19.08 -8.05 4.18
C SER A 43 18.28 -6.76 4.22
N ILE A 44 18.87 -5.66 4.69
CA ILE A 44 18.21 -4.35 4.79
C ILE A 44 17.82 -3.84 3.38
N THR A 45 18.73 -3.97 2.42
CA THR A 45 18.44 -3.58 1.03
C THR A 45 17.32 -4.44 0.44
N SER A 46 17.32 -5.77 0.69
CA SER A 46 16.24 -6.66 0.24
C SER A 46 14.89 -6.30 0.84
N MET A 47 14.83 -5.94 2.13
CA MET A 47 13.62 -5.42 2.76
C MET A 47 13.14 -4.14 2.07
N GLY A 48 14.07 -3.24 1.73
CA GLY A 48 13.74 -1.99 1.03
C GLY A 48 13.18 -2.19 -0.39
N PHE A 49 13.49 -3.29 -1.07
CA PHE A 49 12.88 -3.64 -2.35
C PHE A 49 11.46 -4.22 -2.22
N GLN A 50 11.17 -4.96 -1.16
CA GLN A 50 9.90 -5.69 -0.99
C GLN A 50 8.82 -4.86 -0.28
N LEU A 51 9.20 -4.09 0.74
CA LEU A 51 8.32 -3.30 1.59
C LEU A 51 7.39 -2.34 0.81
N PRO A 52 7.83 -1.67 -0.27
CA PRO A 52 7.03 -0.66 -0.97
C PRO A 52 5.74 -1.21 -1.59
N GLU A 53 5.69 -2.46 -1.98
CA GLU A 53 4.51 -3.07 -2.59
C GLU A 53 3.31 -3.01 -1.64
N LEU A 54 3.48 -3.54 -0.44
CA LEU A 54 2.45 -3.48 0.61
C LEU A 54 2.31 -2.06 1.19
N GLY A 55 3.42 -1.30 1.24
CA GLY A 55 3.42 0.06 1.76
C GLY A 55 2.52 1.01 0.96
N VAL A 56 2.66 1.03 -0.36
CA VAL A 56 1.86 1.90 -1.24
C VAL A 56 0.40 1.45 -1.27
N LEU A 57 0.14 0.13 -1.33
CA LEU A 57 -1.23 -0.39 -1.21
C LEU A 57 -1.88 -0.06 0.14
N SER A 58 -1.11 -0.03 1.22
CA SER A 58 -1.62 0.35 2.55
C SER A 58 -1.95 1.84 2.63
N LEU A 59 -1.19 2.71 1.96
CA LEU A 59 -1.57 4.12 1.81
C LEU A 59 -2.87 4.26 0.99
N ALA A 60 -3.02 3.49 -0.09
CA ALA A 60 -4.24 3.45 -0.90
C ALA A 60 -5.45 3.01 -0.07
N MET A 61 -5.29 2.00 0.79
CA MET A 61 -6.31 1.50 1.71
C MET A 61 -6.62 2.52 2.81
N MET A 62 -5.60 3.12 3.43
CA MET A 62 -5.76 4.12 4.48
C MET A 62 -6.67 5.27 4.05
N ILE A 63 -6.45 5.82 2.84
CA ILE A 63 -7.20 6.97 2.35
C ILE A 63 -8.70 6.63 2.23
N THR A 64 -9.04 5.39 1.83
CA THR A 64 -10.44 4.96 1.74
C THR A 64 -11.05 4.67 3.10
N ILE A 65 -10.32 4.05 4.03
CA ILE A 65 -10.80 3.82 5.39
C ILE A 65 -11.06 5.15 6.11
N LEU A 66 -10.23 6.16 5.87
CA LEU A 66 -10.38 7.48 6.47
C LEU A 66 -11.73 8.13 6.14
N THR A 67 -12.31 7.87 4.98
CA THR A 67 -13.64 8.35 4.56
C THR A 67 -14.77 7.38 4.89
N GLY A 68 -14.49 6.28 5.61
CA GLY A 68 -15.47 5.27 6.02
C GLY A 68 -15.69 4.15 4.99
N GLY A 69 -14.84 4.03 3.96
CA GLY A 69 -14.90 2.97 2.97
C GLY A 69 -13.73 1.99 3.06
N ILE A 70 -13.89 0.81 2.48
CA ILE A 70 -12.81 -0.16 2.29
C ILE A 70 -12.70 -0.46 0.80
N ASN A 71 -11.50 -0.34 0.24
CA ASN A 71 -11.25 -0.64 -1.17
C ASN A 71 -10.62 -2.02 -1.34
N LEU A 72 -11.46 -3.04 -1.53
CA LEU A 72 -10.99 -4.41 -1.75
C LEU A 72 -10.35 -4.62 -3.13
N SER A 73 -10.57 -3.70 -4.09
CA SER A 73 -10.05 -3.83 -5.44
C SER A 73 -8.62 -3.30 -5.63
N VAL A 74 -7.95 -2.81 -4.57
CA VAL A 74 -6.61 -2.18 -4.67
C VAL A 74 -5.59 -3.08 -5.37
N ASN A 75 -5.54 -4.37 -5.00
CA ASN A 75 -4.60 -5.31 -5.60
C ASN A 75 -5.00 -5.73 -7.03
N ALA A 76 -6.29 -5.95 -7.29
CA ALA A 76 -6.77 -6.26 -8.65
C ALA A 76 -6.55 -5.08 -9.62
N THR A 77 -6.72 -3.85 -9.15
CA THR A 77 -6.38 -2.63 -9.90
C THR A 77 -4.88 -2.58 -10.21
N SER A 78 -4.02 -2.90 -9.22
CA SER A 78 -2.57 -3.00 -9.38
C SER A 78 -2.19 -4.01 -10.48
N ASN A 79 -2.74 -5.22 -10.41
CA ASN A 79 -2.47 -6.28 -11.37
C ASN A 79 -2.99 -5.93 -12.78
N LEU A 80 -4.19 -5.38 -12.90
CA LEU A 80 -4.75 -4.93 -14.17
C LEU A 80 -3.88 -3.84 -14.81
N ALA A 81 -3.43 -2.87 -14.03
CA ALA A 81 -2.55 -1.80 -14.49
C ALA A 81 -1.21 -2.37 -15.02
N ALA A 82 -0.60 -3.30 -14.27
CA ALA A 82 0.63 -3.97 -14.67
C ALA A 82 0.44 -4.82 -15.95
N VAL A 83 -0.66 -5.59 -16.05
CA VAL A 83 -0.98 -6.43 -17.20
C VAL A 83 -1.17 -5.57 -18.46
N LEU A 84 -1.96 -4.51 -18.40
CA LEU A 84 -2.20 -3.65 -19.58
C LEU A 84 -0.94 -2.90 -20.03
N ALA A 85 -0.14 -2.39 -19.09
CA ALA A 85 1.14 -1.77 -19.38
C ALA A 85 2.14 -2.79 -19.96
N GLY A 86 2.16 -4.01 -19.39
CA GLY A 86 2.99 -5.12 -19.87
C GLY A 86 2.63 -5.54 -21.29
N PHE A 87 1.36 -5.74 -21.59
CA PHE A 87 0.89 -6.04 -22.95
C PHE A 87 1.28 -4.97 -23.95
N PHE A 88 1.15 -3.70 -23.56
CA PHE A 88 1.58 -2.61 -24.42
C PHE A 88 3.07 -2.71 -24.76
N MET A 89 3.92 -2.95 -23.76
CA MET A 89 5.37 -3.07 -23.98
C MET A 89 5.71 -4.25 -24.89
N VAL A 90 5.16 -5.44 -24.62
CA VAL A 90 5.46 -6.65 -25.37
C VAL A 90 4.97 -6.56 -26.82
N LYS A 91 3.83 -5.88 -27.07
CA LYS A 91 3.23 -5.80 -28.40
C LYS A 91 3.81 -4.69 -29.27
N PHE A 92 4.20 -3.56 -28.68
CA PHE A 92 4.51 -2.35 -29.43
C PHE A 92 5.98 -1.96 -29.45
N ILE A 93 6.83 -2.56 -28.61
CA ILE A 93 8.28 -2.30 -28.67
C ILE A 93 8.88 -3.12 -29.81
N PRO A 94 9.45 -2.49 -30.87
CA PRO A 94 10.12 -3.21 -31.95
C PRO A 94 11.35 -3.95 -31.44
N PRO A 95 11.72 -5.12 -32.00
CA PRO A 95 12.92 -5.85 -31.59
C PRO A 95 14.23 -5.08 -31.82
N ASP A 96 14.25 -4.17 -32.79
CA ASP A 96 15.37 -3.33 -33.19
C ASP A 96 15.29 -1.91 -32.62
N ALA A 97 14.41 -1.67 -31.63
CA ALA A 97 14.22 -0.36 -31.04
C ALA A 97 15.50 0.16 -30.35
N SER A 98 15.83 1.42 -30.60
CA SER A 98 16.92 2.09 -29.91
C SER A 98 16.62 2.28 -28.42
N SER A 99 17.65 2.44 -27.58
CA SER A 99 17.48 2.66 -26.12
C SER A 99 16.57 3.85 -25.82
N GLN A 100 16.60 4.91 -26.60
CA GLN A 100 15.70 6.06 -26.42
C GLN A 100 14.24 5.71 -26.74
N GLN A 101 14.01 4.93 -27.80
CA GLN A 101 12.65 4.46 -28.14
C GLN A 101 12.11 3.54 -27.05
N ILE A 102 12.91 2.59 -26.56
CA ILE A 102 12.51 1.72 -25.44
C ILE A 102 12.11 2.55 -24.22
N THR A 103 12.90 3.55 -23.83
CA THR A 103 12.59 4.44 -22.71
C THR A 103 11.28 5.19 -22.93
N LEU A 104 11.00 5.67 -24.15
CA LEU A 104 9.75 6.31 -24.49
C LEU A 104 8.55 5.33 -24.35
N PHE A 105 8.66 4.11 -24.89
CA PHE A 105 7.63 3.11 -24.77
C PHE A 105 7.37 2.72 -23.30
N ILE A 106 8.42 2.59 -22.48
CA ILE A 106 8.27 2.38 -21.04
C ILE A 106 7.49 3.56 -20.41
N ALA A 107 7.84 4.81 -20.72
CA ALA A 107 7.14 5.97 -20.19
C ALA A 107 5.64 5.96 -20.57
N ILE A 108 5.31 5.59 -21.80
CA ILE A 108 3.92 5.43 -22.24
C ILE A 108 3.23 4.28 -21.48
N ALA A 109 3.90 3.13 -21.29
CA ALA A 109 3.37 2.01 -20.54
C ALA A 109 3.06 2.40 -19.08
N LEU A 110 3.96 3.16 -18.43
CA LEU A 110 3.74 3.68 -17.08
C LEU A 110 2.53 4.64 -17.04
N LEU A 111 2.38 5.49 -18.05
CA LEU A 111 1.21 6.36 -18.17
C LEU A 111 -0.07 5.55 -18.34
N ILE A 112 -0.06 4.50 -19.17
CA ILE A 112 -1.19 3.57 -19.31
C ILE A 112 -1.57 2.98 -17.95
N ALA A 113 -0.59 2.49 -17.18
CA ALA A 113 -0.86 1.96 -15.84
C ALA A 113 -1.55 2.99 -14.94
N LEU A 114 -1.06 4.23 -14.92
CA LEU A 114 -1.65 5.32 -14.12
C LEU A 114 -3.08 5.66 -14.55
N VAL A 115 -3.33 5.70 -15.87
CA VAL A 115 -4.68 5.92 -16.44
C VAL A 115 -5.63 4.80 -16.04
N VAL A 116 -5.17 3.55 -16.07
CA VAL A 116 -5.97 2.39 -15.60
C VAL A 116 -6.33 2.53 -14.13
N GLY A 117 -5.38 2.90 -13.27
CA GLY A 117 -5.65 3.13 -11.86
C GLY A 117 -6.61 4.30 -11.63
N TRP A 118 -6.47 5.38 -12.40
CA TRP A 118 -7.36 6.54 -12.34
C TRP A 118 -8.79 6.18 -12.75
N ILE A 119 -8.97 5.45 -13.87
CA ILE A 119 -10.27 4.97 -14.34
C ILE A 119 -10.90 4.01 -13.31
N SER A 120 -10.11 3.07 -12.78
CA SER A 120 -10.59 2.14 -11.75
C SER A 120 -11.08 2.87 -10.50
N GLY A 121 -10.34 3.90 -10.09
CA GLY A 121 -10.74 4.77 -8.98
C GLY A 121 -12.01 5.58 -9.29
N LEU A 122 -12.18 6.08 -10.52
CA LEU A 122 -13.38 6.77 -10.95
C LEU A 122 -14.60 5.84 -10.91
N ILE A 123 -14.47 4.59 -11.38
CA ILE A 123 -15.55 3.60 -11.38
C ILE A 123 -15.98 3.31 -9.94
N ASN A 124 -15.05 3.00 -9.04
CA ASN A 124 -15.37 2.77 -7.64
C ASN A 124 -15.99 3.99 -6.97
N GLY A 125 -15.37 5.16 -7.16
CA GLY A 125 -15.88 6.41 -6.62
C GLY A 125 -17.29 6.75 -7.11
N PHE A 126 -17.58 6.52 -8.38
CA PHE A 126 -18.90 6.74 -8.97
C PHE A 126 -19.96 5.79 -8.40
N LEU A 127 -19.66 4.50 -8.32
CA LEU A 127 -20.58 3.50 -7.76
C LEU A 127 -20.93 3.82 -6.31
N ILE A 128 -19.95 4.28 -5.53
CA ILE A 128 -20.15 4.54 -4.10
C ILE A 128 -20.79 5.92 -3.90
N ALA A 129 -20.28 6.97 -4.54
CA ALA A 129 -20.70 8.34 -4.27
C ALA A 129 -22.00 8.74 -4.97
N HIS A 130 -22.27 8.21 -6.17
CA HIS A 130 -23.41 8.64 -7.00
C HIS A 130 -24.50 7.58 -7.08
N VAL A 131 -24.14 6.30 -7.24
CA VAL A 131 -25.11 5.20 -7.27
C VAL A 131 -25.56 4.83 -5.85
N GLY A 132 -24.69 5.03 -4.84
CA GLY A 132 -24.99 4.72 -3.43
C GLY A 132 -24.72 3.27 -3.05
N VAL A 133 -23.93 2.54 -3.82
CA VAL A 133 -23.54 1.17 -3.49
C VAL A 133 -22.61 1.18 -2.27
N PRO A 134 -22.83 0.31 -1.25
CA PRO A 134 -21.93 0.18 -0.12
C PRO A 134 -20.48 -0.08 -0.58
N PRO A 135 -19.47 0.57 0.01
CA PRO A 135 -18.08 0.49 -0.44
C PRO A 135 -17.54 -0.92 -0.60
N ILE A 136 -17.80 -1.80 0.37
CA ILE A 136 -17.36 -3.21 0.33
C ILE A 136 -17.95 -3.94 -0.87
N LEU A 137 -19.25 -3.76 -1.15
CA LEU A 137 -19.92 -4.43 -2.27
C LEU A 137 -19.42 -3.90 -3.62
N ALA A 138 -19.28 -2.58 -3.76
CA ALA A 138 -18.77 -1.96 -4.98
C ALA A 138 -17.34 -2.44 -5.29
N THR A 139 -16.46 -2.41 -4.28
CA THR A 139 -15.05 -2.77 -4.47
C THR A 139 -14.81 -4.27 -4.58
N LEU A 140 -15.66 -5.11 -3.99
CA LEU A 140 -15.66 -6.56 -4.21
C LEU A 140 -16.09 -6.91 -5.64
N ALA A 141 -17.14 -6.26 -6.15
CA ALA A 141 -17.56 -6.45 -7.54
C ALA A 141 -16.49 -6.01 -8.53
N THR A 142 -15.87 -4.84 -8.31
CA THR A 142 -14.78 -4.36 -9.19
C THR A 142 -13.49 -5.16 -9.04
N LEU A 143 -13.17 -5.72 -7.85
CA LEU A 143 -12.10 -6.70 -7.67
C LEU A 143 -12.28 -7.88 -8.64
N THR A 144 -13.47 -8.50 -8.61
CA THR A 144 -13.79 -9.64 -9.48
C THR A 144 -13.77 -9.24 -10.95
N PHE A 145 -14.31 -8.07 -11.28
CA PHE A 145 -14.35 -7.53 -12.64
C PHE A 145 -12.94 -7.28 -13.20
N TYR A 146 -12.07 -6.60 -12.45
CA TYR A 146 -10.69 -6.31 -12.88
C TYR A 146 -9.83 -7.58 -12.98
N THR A 147 -10.01 -8.52 -12.04
CA THR A 147 -9.36 -9.84 -12.13
C THR A 147 -9.85 -10.59 -13.36
N GLY A 148 -11.16 -10.57 -13.65
CA GLY A 148 -11.73 -11.19 -14.84
C GLY A 148 -11.18 -10.61 -16.14
N ILE A 149 -11.05 -9.27 -16.25
CA ILE A 149 -10.40 -8.62 -17.39
C ILE A 149 -8.95 -9.08 -17.52
N SER A 150 -8.17 -9.04 -16.44
CA SER A 150 -6.77 -9.45 -16.46
C SER A 150 -6.61 -10.91 -16.89
N THR A 151 -7.43 -11.81 -16.33
CA THR A 151 -7.42 -13.23 -16.68
C THR A 151 -7.84 -13.45 -18.14
N GLY A 152 -8.90 -12.77 -18.59
CA GLY A 152 -9.38 -12.88 -19.98
C GLY A 152 -8.35 -12.40 -21.00
N LEU A 153 -7.63 -11.32 -20.71
CA LEU A 153 -6.57 -10.80 -21.59
C LEU A 153 -5.33 -11.70 -21.60
N THR A 154 -4.95 -12.26 -20.46
CA THR A 154 -3.74 -13.09 -20.34
C THR A 154 -3.97 -14.55 -20.66
N GLY A 155 -5.22 -15.00 -20.75
CA GLY A 155 -5.55 -16.43 -20.80
C GLY A 155 -5.09 -17.20 -19.56
N GLY A 156 -4.91 -16.52 -18.42
CA GLY A 156 -4.36 -17.09 -17.19
C GLY A 156 -2.84 -17.21 -17.14
N ALA A 157 -2.13 -16.76 -18.19
CA ALA A 157 -0.67 -16.77 -18.23
C ALA A 157 -0.07 -15.48 -17.66
N THR A 158 1.18 -15.58 -17.22
CA THR A 158 1.95 -14.40 -16.80
C THR A 158 2.56 -13.72 -18.03
N VAL A 159 2.40 -12.40 -18.15
CA VAL A 159 3.02 -11.59 -19.20
C VAL A 159 4.48 -11.36 -18.86
N THR A 160 5.39 -11.73 -19.75
CA THR A 160 6.85 -11.60 -19.60
C THR A 160 7.46 -11.03 -20.88
N GLY A 161 8.78 -10.80 -20.89
CA GLY A 161 9.49 -10.27 -22.05
C GLY A 161 9.57 -8.76 -22.07
N PHE A 162 9.62 -8.14 -20.88
CA PHE A 162 9.78 -6.71 -20.72
C PHE A 162 11.22 -6.28 -21.01
N PRO A 163 11.44 -5.04 -21.49
CA PRO A 163 12.78 -4.51 -21.73
C PRO A 163 13.56 -4.36 -20.41
N GLU A 164 14.86 -4.69 -20.45
CA GLU A 164 15.72 -4.65 -19.25
C GLU A 164 15.75 -3.28 -18.56
N GLN A 165 15.57 -2.19 -19.29
CA GLN A 165 15.53 -0.83 -18.74
C GLN A 165 14.38 -0.65 -17.72
N LEU A 166 13.31 -1.42 -17.82
CA LEU A 166 12.23 -1.40 -16.83
C LEU A 166 12.71 -1.86 -15.46
N SER A 167 13.66 -2.81 -15.42
CA SER A 167 14.25 -3.34 -14.19
C SER A 167 14.87 -2.25 -13.30
N ALA A 168 15.35 -1.17 -13.89
CA ALA A 168 15.94 -0.06 -13.14
C ALA A 168 14.98 0.54 -12.08
N ILE A 169 13.68 0.59 -12.39
CA ILE A 169 12.67 1.12 -11.46
C ILE A 169 12.51 0.20 -10.24
N GLY A 170 12.56 -1.12 -10.46
CA GLY A 170 12.23 -2.12 -9.44
C GLY A 170 13.43 -2.71 -8.70
N ASN A 171 14.64 -2.71 -9.30
CA ASN A 171 15.78 -3.45 -8.80
C ASN A 171 17.06 -2.63 -8.63
N GLU A 172 17.07 -1.35 -9.00
CA GLU A 172 18.23 -0.50 -8.80
C GLU A 172 18.15 0.32 -7.51
N THR A 173 19.32 0.84 -7.11
CA THR A 173 19.46 1.70 -5.93
C THR A 173 19.94 3.08 -6.34
N PHE A 174 19.39 4.10 -5.74
CA PHE A 174 19.89 5.48 -5.83
C PHE A 174 20.58 5.85 -4.52
N LEU A 175 21.87 6.18 -4.58
CA LEU A 175 22.71 6.43 -3.38
C LEU A 175 22.69 5.29 -2.35
N GLY A 176 22.58 4.04 -2.82
CA GLY A 176 22.50 2.85 -1.94
C GLY A 176 21.11 2.55 -1.36
N ILE A 177 20.11 3.38 -1.67
CA ILE A 177 18.72 3.19 -1.23
C ILE A 177 17.90 2.63 -2.39
N PRO A 178 17.13 1.54 -2.21
CA PRO A 178 16.26 1.00 -3.25
C PRO A 178 15.30 2.04 -3.82
N ILE A 179 15.21 2.14 -5.16
CA ILE A 179 14.29 3.08 -5.82
C ILE A 179 12.84 2.86 -5.40
N PRO A 180 12.33 1.61 -5.31
CA PRO A 180 10.98 1.39 -4.79
C PRO A 180 10.74 1.98 -3.40
N PHE A 181 11.74 1.87 -2.49
CA PHE A 181 11.63 2.45 -1.15
C PHE A 181 11.54 3.98 -1.18
N LEU A 182 12.31 4.63 -2.06
CA LEU A 182 12.22 6.08 -2.25
C LEU A 182 10.83 6.48 -2.76
N VAL A 183 10.24 5.72 -3.69
CA VAL A 183 8.87 5.95 -4.16
C VAL A 183 7.87 5.85 -3.00
N PHE A 184 7.98 4.83 -2.14
CA PHE A 184 7.10 4.70 -0.98
C PHE A 184 7.25 5.85 0.02
N VAL A 185 8.48 6.28 0.30
CA VAL A 185 8.74 7.45 1.17
C VAL A 185 8.14 8.72 0.58
N LEU A 186 8.34 8.97 -0.73
CA LEU A 186 7.78 10.14 -1.40
C LEU A 186 6.24 10.13 -1.37
N LEU A 187 5.60 8.97 -1.62
CA LEU A 187 4.15 8.83 -1.53
C LEU A 187 3.65 8.97 -0.09
N SER A 188 4.40 8.51 0.90
CA SER A 188 4.08 8.71 2.32
C SER A 188 4.14 10.19 2.69
N ILE A 189 5.16 10.92 2.26
CA ILE A 189 5.29 12.37 2.45
C ILE A 189 4.14 13.09 1.74
N PHE A 190 3.87 12.74 0.48
CA PHE A 190 2.76 13.31 -0.28
C PHE A 190 1.41 13.10 0.44
N THR A 191 1.15 11.87 0.89
CA THR A 191 -0.08 11.53 1.63
C THR A 191 -0.17 12.29 2.96
N TYR A 192 0.96 12.43 3.66
CA TYR A 192 1.02 13.23 4.89
C TYR A 192 0.63 14.70 4.63
N PHE A 193 1.20 15.33 3.61
CA PHE A 193 0.83 16.70 3.23
C PHE A 193 -0.63 16.78 2.78
N LEU A 194 -1.09 15.85 1.95
CA LEU A 194 -2.46 15.78 1.45
C LEU A 194 -3.47 15.71 2.61
N LEU A 195 -3.22 14.87 3.61
CA LEU A 195 -4.16 14.65 4.71
C LEU A 195 -4.06 15.67 5.84
N ASN A 196 -2.90 16.29 6.05
CA ASN A 196 -2.68 17.18 7.19
C ASN A 196 -2.56 18.66 6.82
N ARG A 197 -2.33 19.00 5.54
CA ARG A 197 -2.06 20.37 5.10
C ARG A 197 -3.02 20.87 4.01
N THR A 198 -4.00 20.05 3.58
CA THR A 198 -4.97 20.46 2.54
C THR A 198 -6.41 20.43 3.06
N THR A 199 -7.26 21.18 2.39
CA THR A 199 -8.71 21.17 2.64
C THR A 199 -9.34 19.80 2.34
N PHE A 200 -8.75 19.01 1.42
CA PHE A 200 -9.19 17.66 1.13
C PHE A 200 -9.06 16.76 2.37
N GLY A 201 -7.90 16.75 3.03
CA GLY A 201 -7.65 15.93 4.21
C GLY A 201 -8.59 16.28 5.37
N PHE A 202 -8.81 17.57 5.62
CA PHE A 202 -9.79 18.03 6.60
C PHE A 202 -11.20 17.49 6.30
N LYS A 203 -11.69 17.70 5.05
CA LYS A 203 -13.01 17.25 4.62
C LYS A 203 -13.15 15.73 4.66
N ALA A 204 -12.11 14.98 4.28
CA ALA A 204 -12.10 13.52 4.33
C ALA A 204 -12.24 13.00 5.78
N ARG A 205 -11.55 13.62 6.74
CA ARG A 205 -11.68 13.29 8.17
C ARG A 205 -13.07 13.63 8.72
N MET A 206 -13.61 14.79 8.37
CA MET A 206 -14.97 15.20 8.76
C MET A 206 -16.02 14.21 8.23
N LEU A 207 -15.92 13.84 6.94
CA LEU A 207 -16.80 12.86 6.32
C LEU A 207 -16.73 11.50 7.06
N GLY A 208 -15.51 10.99 7.32
CA GLY A 208 -15.36 9.72 8.01
C GLY A 208 -15.86 9.72 9.44
N SER A 209 -15.68 10.83 10.17
CA SER A 209 -16.13 10.95 11.56
C SER A 209 -17.65 11.00 11.68
N ASN A 210 -18.32 11.80 10.85
CA ASN A 210 -19.77 11.90 10.81
C ASN A 210 -20.26 12.43 9.44
N PRO A 211 -20.74 11.55 8.55
CA PRO A 211 -21.20 11.93 7.22
C PRO A 211 -22.37 12.91 7.24
N ILE A 212 -23.24 12.84 8.24
CA ILE A 212 -24.41 13.71 8.39
C ILE A 212 -23.95 15.13 8.75
N ALA A 213 -23.13 15.26 9.79
CA ALA A 213 -22.58 16.55 10.20
C ALA A 213 -21.72 17.19 9.10
N SER A 214 -20.92 16.38 8.37
CA SER A 214 -20.15 16.83 7.22
C SER A 214 -21.04 17.48 6.14
N ASN A 215 -22.16 16.85 5.81
CA ASN A 215 -23.11 17.36 4.82
C ASN A 215 -23.77 18.67 5.29
N PHE A 216 -24.22 18.74 6.55
CA PHE A 216 -24.77 19.98 7.12
C PHE A 216 -23.75 21.12 7.21
N SER A 217 -22.45 20.80 7.25
CA SER A 217 -21.36 21.78 7.20
C SER A 217 -21.04 22.26 5.76
N GLY A 218 -21.84 21.89 4.78
CA GLY A 218 -21.67 22.30 3.36
C GLY A 218 -20.54 21.56 2.64
N ILE A 219 -20.08 20.41 3.16
CA ILE A 219 -19.09 19.58 2.47
C ILE A 219 -19.78 18.71 1.45
N ASP A 220 -19.32 18.78 0.19
CA ASP A 220 -19.75 17.84 -0.84
C ASP A 220 -19.11 16.45 -0.62
N ASN A 221 -19.83 15.63 0.12
CA ASN A 221 -19.39 14.28 0.49
C ASN A 221 -19.13 13.41 -0.76
N LYS A 222 -19.92 13.58 -1.83
CA LYS A 222 -19.78 12.81 -3.08
C LYS A 222 -18.44 13.10 -3.75
N SER A 223 -18.07 14.38 -3.84
CA SER A 223 -16.80 14.81 -4.41
C SER A 223 -15.61 14.29 -3.58
N ILE A 224 -15.72 14.27 -2.24
CA ILE A 224 -14.66 13.76 -1.39
C ILE A 224 -14.48 12.25 -1.56
N VAL A 225 -15.56 11.47 -1.57
CA VAL A 225 -15.51 10.03 -1.83
C VAL A 225 -14.91 9.76 -3.22
N MET A 226 -15.35 10.45 -4.25
CA MET A 226 -14.82 10.31 -5.62
C MET A 226 -13.29 10.50 -5.63
N LYS A 227 -12.80 11.61 -5.08
CA LYS A 227 -11.36 11.91 -5.02
C LYS A 227 -10.59 10.87 -4.22
N THR A 228 -11.15 10.37 -3.13
CA THR A 228 -10.56 9.32 -2.29
C THR A 228 -10.30 8.05 -3.07
N TYR A 229 -11.29 7.56 -3.82
CA TYR A 229 -11.13 6.33 -4.60
C TYR A 229 -10.24 6.53 -5.83
N VAL A 230 -10.23 7.71 -6.44
CA VAL A 230 -9.30 8.05 -7.53
C VAL A 230 -7.85 8.00 -7.04
N ILE A 231 -7.55 8.62 -5.90
CA ILE A 231 -6.19 8.58 -5.31
C ILE A 231 -5.80 7.14 -4.97
N SER A 232 -6.72 6.37 -4.36
CA SER A 232 -6.51 4.95 -4.05
C SER A 232 -6.21 4.13 -5.32
N GLY A 233 -6.93 4.36 -6.41
CA GLY A 233 -6.70 3.68 -7.68
C GLY A 233 -5.34 4.02 -8.32
N VAL A 234 -4.94 5.30 -8.28
CA VAL A 234 -3.61 5.73 -8.76
C VAL A 234 -2.48 5.10 -7.93
N PHE A 235 -2.61 5.06 -6.61
CA PHE A 235 -1.62 4.39 -5.75
C PHE A 235 -1.55 2.89 -6.03
N SER A 236 -2.69 2.25 -6.28
CA SER A 236 -2.73 0.84 -6.71
C SER A 236 -1.98 0.63 -8.02
N ALA A 237 -2.15 1.53 -9.00
CA ALA A 237 -1.41 1.45 -10.27
C ALA A 237 0.10 1.64 -10.08
N ILE A 238 0.53 2.57 -9.21
CA ILE A 238 1.95 2.75 -8.86
C ILE A 238 2.52 1.45 -8.27
N THR A 239 1.76 0.78 -7.40
CA THR A 239 2.16 -0.54 -6.90
C THR A 239 2.31 -1.56 -8.03
N GLY A 240 1.40 -1.59 -8.99
CA GLY A 240 1.51 -2.45 -10.18
C GLY A 240 2.79 -2.18 -10.98
N ILE A 241 3.16 -0.91 -11.14
CA ILE A 241 4.44 -0.51 -11.75
C ILE A 241 5.63 -1.06 -10.96
N LEU A 242 5.64 -0.90 -9.63
CA LEU A 242 6.72 -1.39 -8.79
C LEU A 242 6.86 -2.91 -8.84
N ILE A 243 5.73 -3.63 -8.80
CA ILE A 243 5.71 -5.10 -8.89
C ILE A 243 6.25 -5.57 -10.24
N MET A 244 5.69 -5.05 -11.36
CA MET A 244 6.09 -5.51 -12.68
C MET A 244 7.55 -5.18 -13.01
N SER A 245 8.07 -4.04 -12.55
CA SER A 245 9.46 -3.67 -12.75
C SER A 245 10.43 -4.49 -11.91
N ARG A 246 10.01 -4.91 -10.69
CA ARG A 246 10.82 -5.76 -9.81
C ARG A 246 10.84 -7.21 -10.26
N THR A 247 9.69 -7.77 -10.63
CA THR A 247 9.55 -9.17 -11.03
C THR A 247 9.81 -9.40 -12.51
N MET A 248 9.94 -8.35 -13.30
CA MET A 248 10.02 -8.37 -14.76
C MET A 248 8.90 -9.21 -15.40
N SER A 249 7.73 -9.16 -14.79
CA SER A 249 6.54 -9.90 -15.18
C SER A 249 5.27 -9.24 -14.67
N ALA A 250 4.14 -9.48 -15.34
CA ALA A 250 2.82 -9.06 -14.88
C ALA A 250 1.88 -10.26 -14.83
N ALA A 251 1.45 -10.63 -13.63
CA ALA A 251 0.52 -11.71 -13.38
C ALA A 251 -0.84 -11.16 -12.96
N TYR A 252 -1.92 -11.77 -13.42
CA TYR A 252 -3.29 -11.34 -13.12
C TYR A 252 -3.67 -11.54 -11.63
N GLU A 253 -2.99 -12.44 -10.93
CA GLU A 253 -3.27 -12.76 -9.52
C GLU A 253 -2.07 -12.55 -8.58
N TYR A 254 -1.10 -11.70 -8.94
CA TYR A 254 0.03 -11.42 -8.06
C TYR A 254 -0.47 -10.87 -6.71
N GLY A 255 0.01 -11.49 -5.62
CA GLY A 255 -0.45 -11.16 -4.26
C GLY A 255 -1.90 -11.55 -3.96
N SER A 256 -2.74 -11.76 -4.99
CA SER A 256 -4.12 -12.21 -4.90
C SER A 256 -4.89 -11.58 -3.72
N THR A 257 -5.69 -12.35 -3.00
CA THR A 257 -6.44 -11.90 -1.82
C THR A 257 -5.54 -11.58 -0.62
N THR A 258 -4.37 -12.22 -0.53
CA THR A 258 -3.44 -12.03 0.59
C THR A 258 -2.99 -10.58 0.73
N TYR A 259 -2.67 -9.89 -0.37
CA TYR A 259 -2.24 -8.49 -0.31
C TYR A 259 -3.35 -7.56 0.17
N VAL A 260 -4.60 -7.81 -0.21
CA VAL A 260 -5.75 -7.04 0.29
C VAL A 260 -5.90 -7.22 1.80
N LEU A 261 -5.83 -8.46 2.29
CA LEU A 261 -5.92 -8.76 3.73
C LEU A 261 -4.77 -8.13 4.52
N LEU A 262 -3.54 -8.15 3.97
CA LEU A 262 -2.38 -7.52 4.60
C LEU A 262 -2.49 -6.00 4.66
N THR A 263 -3.04 -5.34 3.64
CA THR A 263 -3.25 -3.89 3.68
C THR A 263 -4.30 -3.49 4.72
N ILE A 264 -5.33 -4.32 4.90
CA ILE A 264 -6.30 -4.15 5.99
C ILE A 264 -5.62 -4.36 7.35
N LEU A 265 -4.83 -5.43 7.49
CA LEU A 265 -4.07 -5.72 8.70
C LEU A 265 -3.15 -4.53 9.08
N ILE A 266 -2.38 -4.01 8.12
CA ILE A 266 -1.50 -2.85 8.32
C ILE A 266 -2.32 -1.63 8.78
N SER A 267 -3.47 -1.37 8.14
CA SER A 267 -4.33 -0.25 8.49
C SER A 267 -4.91 -0.38 9.91
N VAL A 268 -5.32 -1.59 10.31
CA VAL A 268 -5.81 -1.89 11.66
C VAL A 268 -4.70 -1.78 12.69
N LEU A 269 -3.50 -2.32 12.39
CA LEU A 269 -2.31 -2.19 13.24
C LEU A 269 -1.94 -0.71 13.46
N ALA A 270 -2.00 0.09 12.40
CA ALA A 270 -1.78 1.53 12.45
C ALA A 270 -2.91 2.31 13.16
N GLY A 271 -3.98 1.65 13.59
CA GLY A 271 -5.11 2.29 14.26
C GLY A 271 -5.91 3.22 13.35
N ILE A 272 -5.94 2.96 12.03
CA ILE A 272 -6.73 3.75 11.10
C ILE A 272 -8.22 3.43 11.27
N LEU A 273 -9.00 4.48 11.45
CA LEU A 273 -10.45 4.42 11.64
C LEU A 273 -11.10 5.50 10.76
N PRO A 274 -12.42 5.40 10.48
CA PRO A 274 -13.14 6.49 9.82
C PRO A 274 -12.95 7.82 10.55
N GLY A 275 -12.45 8.82 9.84
CA GLY A 275 -12.11 10.15 10.37
C GLY A 275 -10.76 10.24 11.09
N PHE A 276 -10.15 9.14 11.52
CA PHE A 276 -8.97 9.12 12.36
C PHE A 276 -7.87 8.25 11.78
N GLY A 277 -6.63 8.74 11.84
CA GLY A 277 -5.47 7.99 11.39
C GLY A 277 -4.30 8.91 11.00
N ASN A 278 -3.09 8.36 11.09
CA ASN A 278 -1.88 9.08 10.77
C ASN A 278 -1.03 8.27 9.78
N VAL A 279 -0.46 8.94 8.78
CA VAL A 279 0.41 8.32 7.77
C VAL A 279 1.67 7.73 8.40
N VAL A 280 2.19 8.37 9.45
CA VAL A 280 3.38 7.87 10.18
C VAL A 280 3.10 6.50 10.78
N ASP A 281 1.88 6.27 11.30
CA ASP A 281 1.51 4.99 11.90
C ASP A 281 1.41 3.88 10.84
N ILE A 282 0.91 4.19 9.63
CA ILE A 282 0.97 3.27 8.48
C ILE A 282 2.42 2.94 8.13
N PHE A 283 3.29 3.95 8.04
CA PHE A 283 4.69 3.75 7.70
C PHE A 283 5.38 2.80 8.67
N ILE A 284 5.20 2.99 9.99
CA ILE A 284 5.77 2.13 11.02
C ILE A 284 5.13 0.73 10.98
N ALA A 285 3.82 0.62 10.76
CA ALA A 285 3.13 -0.67 10.67
C ALA A 285 3.63 -1.51 9.48
N VAL A 286 3.89 -0.88 8.34
CA VAL A 286 4.50 -1.54 7.17
C VAL A 286 5.91 -2.04 7.50
N LEU A 287 6.73 -1.24 8.19
CA LEU A 287 8.06 -1.67 8.65
C LEU A 287 7.98 -2.86 9.60
N ILE A 288 7.05 -2.85 10.56
CA ILE A 288 6.83 -3.97 11.49
C ILE A 288 6.53 -5.25 10.71
N LEU A 289 5.60 -5.17 9.74
CA LEU A 289 5.21 -6.34 8.96
C LEU A 289 6.37 -6.87 8.11
N GLN A 290 7.18 -5.99 7.54
CA GLN A 290 8.34 -6.36 6.75
C GLN A 290 9.42 -7.04 7.60
N ILE A 291 9.73 -6.49 8.78
CA ILE A 291 10.69 -7.07 9.72
C ILE A 291 10.22 -8.46 10.16
N LEU A 292 8.95 -8.59 10.52
CA LEU A 292 8.35 -9.86 10.91
C LEU A 292 8.45 -10.89 9.77
N SER A 293 8.11 -10.49 8.55
CA SER A 293 8.18 -11.34 7.36
C SER A 293 9.62 -11.82 7.08
N THR A 294 10.58 -10.90 7.09
CA THR A 294 11.99 -11.21 6.81
C THR A 294 12.62 -12.00 7.94
N GLY A 295 12.37 -11.61 9.20
CA GLY A 295 12.89 -12.28 10.38
C GLY A 295 12.41 -13.73 10.47
N PHE A 296 11.12 -13.98 10.32
CA PHE A 296 10.61 -15.36 10.30
C PHE A 296 11.13 -16.17 9.12
N HIS A 297 11.27 -15.55 7.94
CA HIS A 297 11.86 -16.25 6.80
C HIS A 297 13.30 -16.70 7.11
N MET A 298 14.09 -15.90 7.82
CA MET A 298 15.48 -16.24 8.19
C MET A 298 15.53 -17.33 9.27
N VAL A 299 14.76 -17.19 10.34
CA VAL A 299 14.69 -18.17 11.45
C VAL A 299 14.23 -19.54 10.95
N LEU A 300 13.35 -19.59 9.96
CA LEU A 300 12.74 -20.83 9.48
C LEU A 300 13.40 -21.37 8.19
N VAL A 301 14.53 -20.82 7.78
CA VAL A 301 15.30 -21.35 6.65
C VAL A 301 15.67 -22.80 6.90
N GLY A 302 15.33 -23.68 5.94
CA GLY A 302 15.59 -25.13 6.04
C GLY A 302 14.47 -25.96 6.68
N ILE A 303 13.46 -25.34 7.26
CA ILE A 303 12.27 -26.07 7.76
C ILE A 303 11.27 -26.24 6.63
N ARG A 304 10.82 -27.49 6.38
CA ARG A 304 9.77 -27.76 5.40
C ARG A 304 8.49 -27.02 5.79
N GLY A 305 7.94 -26.22 4.87
CA GLY A 305 6.72 -25.44 5.11
C GLY A 305 6.97 -24.03 5.66
N SER A 306 8.19 -23.52 5.69
CA SER A 306 8.53 -22.18 6.17
C SER A 306 7.74 -21.04 5.48
N SER A 307 7.37 -21.21 4.21
CA SER A 307 6.53 -20.26 3.47
C SER A 307 5.11 -20.12 4.04
N PHE A 308 4.52 -21.22 4.53
CA PHE A 308 3.19 -21.19 5.16
C PHE A 308 3.23 -20.59 6.57
N PHE A 309 4.37 -20.69 7.25
CA PHE A 309 4.55 -20.13 8.58
C PHE A 309 4.49 -18.61 8.59
N LYS A 310 4.90 -17.98 7.52
CA LYS A 310 4.77 -16.53 7.31
C LYS A 310 3.30 -16.11 7.35
N ASP A 311 2.42 -16.77 6.59
CA ASP A 311 0.99 -16.48 6.55
C ASP A 311 0.32 -16.77 7.90
N PHE A 312 0.70 -17.86 8.56
CA PHE A 312 0.27 -18.19 9.93
C PHE A 312 0.65 -17.08 10.92
N SER A 313 1.89 -16.59 10.87
CA SER A 313 2.39 -15.53 11.75
C SER A 313 1.60 -14.23 11.59
N TRP A 314 1.24 -13.88 10.36
CA TRP A 314 0.40 -12.71 10.07
C TRP A 314 -1.01 -12.87 10.64
N GLY A 315 -1.59 -14.07 10.53
CA GLY A 315 -2.90 -14.39 11.12
C GLY A 315 -2.88 -14.29 12.64
N VAL A 316 -1.87 -14.84 13.30
CA VAL A 316 -1.67 -14.75 14.75
C VAL A 316 -1.50 -13.29 15.20
N LEU A 317 -0.66 -12.52 14.50
CA LEU A 317 -0.45 -11.10 14.78
C LEU A 317 -1.77 -10.32 14.70
N LEU A 318 -2.57 -10.59 13.68
CA LEU A 318 -3.89 -9.96 13.49
C LEU A 318 -4.82 -10.26 14.67
N ILE A 319 -4.91 -11.52 15.10
CA ILE A 319 -5.73 -11.92 16.24
C ILE A 319 -5.25 -11.19 17.51
N ILE A 320 -3.96 -11.19 17.78
CA ILE A 320 -3.38 -10.52 18.96
C ILE A 320 -3.74 -9.03 18.96
N ILE A 321 -3.59 -8.35 17.82
CA ILE A 321 -3.89 -6.92 17.69
C ILE A 321 -5.38 -6.66 17.92
N PHE A 322 -6.28 -7.47 17.34
CA PHE A 322 -7.71 -7.31 17.57
C PHE A 322 -8.08 -7.49 19.05
N VAL A 323 -7.52 -8.49 19.70
CA VAL A 323 -7.72 -8.73 21.14
C VAL A 323 -7.23 -7.54 21.97
N ILE A 324 -6.03 -7.05 21.72
CA ILE A 324 -5.48 -5.89 22.44
C ILE A 324 -6.35 -4.65 22.19
N ASN A 325 -6.72 -4.36 20.95
CA ASN A 325 -7.57 -3.21 20.61
C ASN A 325 -8.96 -3.31 21.27
N TYR A 326 -9.54 -4.50 21.33
CA TYR A 326 -10.83 -4.74 22.00
C TYR A 326 -10.75 -4.40 23.49
N PHE A 327 -9.78 -4.93 24.21
CA PHE A 327 -9.62 -4.66 25.65
C PHE A 327 -9.25 -3.20 25.94
N THR A 328 -8.46 -2.57 25.08
CA THR A 328 -8.10 -1.15 25.25
C THR A 328 -9.31 -0.24 25.06
N ARG A 329 -10.22 -0.58 24.13
CA ARG A 329 -11.48 0.17 23.95
C ARG A 329 -12.45 -0.01 25.11
N LEU A 330 -12.56 -1.22 25.65
CA LEU A 330 -13.41 -1.47 26.84
C LEU A 330 -12.96 -0.65 28.04
N ARG A 331 -11.65 -0.53 28.29
CA ARG A 331 -11.11 0.31 29.37
C ARG A 331 -11.47 1.79 29.19
N LYS A 332 -11.35 2.33 27.97
CA LYS A 332 -11.71 3.73 27.68
C LYS A 332 -13.21 4.03 27.70
N ALA A 333 -14.06 3.02 27.62
CA ALA A 333 -15.52 3.16 27.73
C ALA A 333 -16.01 3.13 29.18
N HIS A 334 -15.17 2.70 30.12
CA HIS A 334 -15.45 2.65 31.56
C HIS A 334 -14.80 3.78 32.36
N GLU A 335 -13.93 4.59 31.72
CA GLU A 335 -13.39 5.89 32.20
C GLU A 335 -14.22 7.06 31.63
#